data_3d9ef897986fc6cfe5d7fffbea569f5f
#
_entry.id   3d9ef897986fc6cfe5d7fffbea569f5f
#
_cell.length_a   1.000
_cell.length_b   1.000
_cell.length_c   1.000
_cell.angle_alpha   90.00
_cell.angle_beta   90.00
_cell.angle_gamma   90.00
#
_symmetry.space_group_name_H-M   'P 1'
#
loop_
_entity.id
_entity.type
_entity.pdbx_description
1 polymer ?
#
loop_
_entity_poly.entity_id
_entity_poly.type
_entity_poly.pdbx_seq_one_letter_code
_entity_poly.pdbx_strand_id
1 'polypeptide(L)'
;QMESVAMERAGLSNVPANSLKGYFGHTLGAAGILETIISIKAADDHTVLATRGFEELGVSGKVNLSANNTSTDKSAFVKTLSGFGGCNAAALVAKGNCSESHTDLQPRQLKATHRVTITPSGVTTNGTSLPTGATPGQLLTWLYKRHVGNYPKYYKMDKLCRLGFIASELLLQAEGAERFVERDDRAVVFFNSLSSLNADKAYFESIAHHDDFFPSPSLFVYTLPNIVTGEIAIRNQLHGETAFYVIPHRDDALMRQVMQATAADATTRSIMGGWLEYADDQNF
;
A
#
# COMPACT_ATOMS: atom_id res chain seq x y z
N GLN A 1 -3.40 15.71 -11.02
CA GLN A 1 -4.12 15.41 -12.26
C GLN A 1 -5.22 14.36 -12.04
N MET A 2 -4.92 13.15 -11.56
CA MET A 2 -5.92 12.09 -11.37
C MET A 2 -6.95 12.44 -10.30
N GLU A 3 -6.53 12.98 -9.17
CA GLU A 3 -7.43 13.41 -8.09
C GLU A 3 -8.42 14.50 -8.56
N SER A 4 -7.97 15.48 -9.35
CA SER A 4 -8.85 16.51 -9.88
C SER A 4 -9.94 15.95 -10.81
N VAL A 5 -9.59 14.99 -11.66
CA VAL A 5 -10.54 14.28 -12.52
C VAL A 5 -11.52 13.44 -11.70
N ALA A 6 -11.03 12.78 -10.65
CA ALA A 6 -11.88 11.99 -9.75
C ALA A 6 -12.89 12.87 -9.00
N MET A 7 -12.46 14.02 -8.48
CA MET A 7 -13.35 15.00 -7.85
C MET A 7 -14.42 15.55 -8.81
N GLU A 8 -14.03 15.86 -10.05
CA GLU A 8 -14.97 16.31 -11.08
C GLU A 8 -16.00 15.22 -11.40
N ARG A 9 -15.57 13.97 -11.59
CA ARG A 9 -16.47 12.83 -11.84
C ARG A 9 -17.40 12.53 -10.66
N ALA A 10 -16.95 12.78 -9.45
CA ALA A 10 -17.76 12.63 -8.23
C ALA A 10 -18.73 13.80 -8.01
N GLY A 11 -18.78 14.81 -8.90
CA GLY A 11 -19.64 15.99 -8.75
C GLY A 11 -19.15 16.99 -7.71
N LEU A 12 -17.89 16.93 -7.30
CA LEU A 12 -17.30 17.75 -6.24
C LEU A 12 -16.59 19.00 -6.75
N SER A 13 -16.71 19.35 -8.01
CA SER A 13 -15.99 20.47 -8.65
C SER A 13 -16.22 21.84 -7.96
N ASN A 14 -17.38 22.04 -7.38
CA ASN A 14 -17.75 23.29 -6.71
C ASN A 14 -17.52 23.24 -5.18
N VAL A 15 -17.17 22.08 -4.64
CA VAL A 15 -16.88 21.92 -3.21
C VAL A 15 -15.50 22.50 -2.93
N PRO A 16 -15.35 23.41 -1.94
CA PRO A 16 -14.03 23.91 -1.57
C PRO A 16 -13.08 22.75 -1.21
N ALA A 17 -11.90 22.76 -1.81
CA ALA A 17 -10.87 21.76 -1.60
C ALA A 17 -9.55 22.41 -1.22
N ASN A 18 -8.70 21.68 -0.51
CA ASN A 18 -7.36 22.14 -0.17
C ASN A 18 -6.35 21.01 -0.11
N SER A 19 -5.08 21.37 -0.12
CA SER A 19 -3.96 20.50 0.25
C SER A 19 -3.18 21.12 1.41
N LEU A 20 -2.96 20.35 2.46
CA LEU A 20 -2.25 20.80 3.64
C LEU A 20 -0.73 20.57 3.57
N LYS A 21 -0.26 19.88 2.53
CA LYS A 21 1.17 19.55 2.37
C LYS A 21 2.08 20.77 2.24
N GLY A 22 1.56 21.90 1.76
CA GLY A 22 2.29 23.17 1.70
C GLY A 22 2.65 23.77 3.07
N TYR A 23 2.02 23.31 4.17
CA TYR A 23 2.27 23.80 5.53
C TYR A 23 3.38 23.02 6.25
N PHE A 24 3.42 21.69 6.08
CA PHE A 24 4.28 20.81 6.89
C PHE A 24 4.92 19.66 6.09
N GLY A 25 4.80 19.66 4.77
CA GLY A 25 5.36 18.62 3.90
C GLY A 25 4.48 17.37 3.78
N HIS A 26 5.03 16.32 3.17
CA HIS A 26 4.26 15.13 2.82
C HIS A 26 3.98 14.20 4.01
N THR A 27 4.79 14.15 5.03
CA THR A 27 4.68 13.29 6.24
C THR A 27 4.46 11.78 5.98
N LEU A 28 4.61 11.30 4.75
CA LEU A 28 4.51 9.90 4.32
C LEU A 28 3.26 9.18 4.85
N GLY A 29 3.42 8.08 5.60
CA GLY A 29 2.31 7.29 6.14
C GLY A 29 1.44 8.02 7.17
N ALA A 30 1.95 9.10 7.79
CA ALA A 30 1.17 9.90 8.74
C ALA A 30 0.26 10.95 8.07
N ALA A 31 0.41 11.18 6.75
CA ALA A 31 -0.30 12.25 6.04
C ALA A 31 -1.82 12.19 6.24
N GLY A 32 -2.41 11.01 6.11
CA GLY A 32 -3.84 10.84 6.26
C GLY A 32 -4.39 11.27 7.61
N ILE A 33 -3.78 10.81 8.68
CA ILE A 33 -4.20 11.11 10.06
C ILE A 33 -3.95 12.57 10.38
N LEU A 34 -2.75 13.10 10.09
CA LEU A 34 -2.40 14.47 10.41
C LEU A 34 -3.32 15.47 9.69
N GLU A 35 -3.53 15.28 8.38
CA GLU A 35 -4.40 16.13 7.59
C GLU A 35 -5.86 16.04 8.06
N THR A 36 -6.32 14.85 8.48
CA THR A 36 -7.68 14.68 9.04
C THR A 36 -7.84 15.43 10.35
N ILE A 37 -6.90 15.32 11.30
CA ILE A 37 -6.96 16.05 12.59
C ILE A 37 -6.99 17.55 12.36
N ILE A 38 -6.13 18.08 11.47
CA ILE A 38 -6.11 19.51 11.14
C ILE A 38 -7.43 19.94 10.48
N SER A 39 -7.99 19.12 9.59
CA SER A 39 -9.27 19.43 8.94
C SER A 39 -10.44 19.42 9.94
N ILE A 40 -10.45 18.55 10.95
CA ILE A 40 -11.43 18.59 12.05
C ILE A 40 -11.33 19.93 12.79
N LYS A 41 -10.11 20.34 13.16
CA LYS A 41 -9.91 21.64 13.83
C LYS A 41 -10.35 22.80 12.95
N ALA A 42 -10.02 22.80 11.67
CA ALA A 42 -10.43 23.84 10.74
C ALA A 42 -11.96 23.89 10.58
N ALA A 43 -12.63 22.74 10.56
CA ALA A 43 -14.11 22.67 10.54
C ALA A 43 -14.73 23.20 11.85
N ASP A 44 -14.10 22.95 13.01
CA ASP A 44 -14.50 23.53 14.30
C ASP A 44 -14.38 25.06 14.29
N ASP A 45 -13.36 25.61 13.63
CA ASP A 45 -13.10 27.04 13.45
C ASP A 45 -13.88 27.62 12.27
N HIS A 46 -14.83 26.90 11.67
CA HIS A 46 -15.61 27.30 10.50
C HIS A 46 -14.75 27.81 9.33
N THR A 47 -13.61 27.18 9.10
CA THR A 47 -12.62 27.62 8.13
C THR A 47 -12.22 26.50 7.16
N VAL A 48 -12.20 26.81 5.87
CA VAL A 48 -11.45 26.01 4.88
C VAL A 48 -10.07 26.63 4.75
N LEU A 49 -9.04 25.87 5.12
CA LEU A 49 -7.66 26.34 5.06
C LEU A 49 -7.22 26.53 3.61
N ALA A 50 -6.38 27.53 3.38
CA ALA A 50 -5.76 27.77 2.08
C ALA A 50 -4.93 26.58 1.59
N THR A 51 -4.79 26.43 0.29
CA THR A 51 -3.74 25.61 -0.32
C THR A 51 -2.48 26.46 -0.41
N ARG A 52 -1.58 26.32 0.56
CA ARG A 52 -0.36 27.15 0.63
C ARG A 52 0.55 26.86 -0.56
N GLY A 53 1.00 27.91 -1.23
CA GLY A 53 1.82 27.83 -2.44
C GLY A 53 1.00 27.64 -3.72
N PHE A 54 -0.32 27.71 -3.64
CA PHE A 54 -1.21 27.67 -4.81
C PHE A 54 -1.23 29.06 -5.47
N GLU A 55 -0.92 29.11 -6.75
CA GLU A 55 -0.99 30.32 -7.59
C GLU A 55 -1.98 30.15 -8.73
N GLU A 56 -1.84 29.06 -9.50
CA GLU A 56 -2.71 28.77 -10.63
C GLU A 56 -3.05 27.28 -10.75
N LEU A 57 -4.15 26.98 -11.42
CA LEU A 57 -4.64 25.61 -11.58
C LEU A 57 -3.92 24.91 -12.76
N GLY A 58 -2.93 24.07 -12.46
CA GLY A 58 -2.15 23.30 -13.44
C GLY A 58 -2.71 21.90 -13.76
N VAL A 59 -4.02 21.64 -13.50
CA VAL A 59 -4.65 20.32 -13.72
C VAL A 59 -5.87 20.44 -14.64
N SER A 60 -6.24 19.36 -15.31
CA SER A 60 -7.36 19.39 -16.29
C SER A 60 -8.74 19.24 -15.65
N GLY A 61 -8.84 18.59 -14.49
CA GLY A 61 -10.10 18.43 -13.78
C GLY A 61 -10.50 19.73 -13.06
N LYS A 62 -11.79 19.99 -12.98
CA LYS A 62 -12.33 21.17 -12.28
C LYS A 62 -12.31 20.95 -10.77
N VAL A 63 -11.54 21.78 -10.06
CA VAL A 63 -11.46 21.77 -8.59
C VAL A 63 -11.52 23.20 -8.06
N ASN A 64 -12.16 23.39 -6.91
CA ASN A 64 -12.31 24.68 -6.27
C ASN A 64 -11.24 24.86 -5.17
N LEU A 65 -10.08 25.43 -5.55
CA LEU A 65 -8.96 25.70 -4.66
C LEU A 65 -8.87 27.19 -4.33
N SER A 66 -8.33 27.52 -3.16
CA SER A 66 -8.06 28.88 -2.75
C SER A 66 -6.66 29.03 -2.16
N ALA A 67 -5.99 30.12 -2.50
CA ALA A 67 -4.74 30.56 -1.87
C ALA A 67 -4.97 31.25 -0.53
N ASN A 68 -6.23 31.54 -0.15
CA ASN A 68 -6.62 32.19 1.09
C ASN A 68 -7.56 31.30 1.90
N ASN A 69 -7.53 31.44 3.21
CA ASN A 69 -8.54 30.84 4.07
C ASN A 69 -9.92 31.41 3.74
N THR A 70 -10.93 30.55 3.70
CA THR A 70 -12.33 30.93 3.45
C THR A 70 -13.21 30.43 4.58
N SER A 71 -14.27 31.20 4.90
CA SER A 71 -15.26 30.75 5.89
C SER A 71 -16.18 29.69 5.32
N THR A 72 -16.65 28.79 6.17
CA THR A 72 -17.63 27.75 5.81
C THR A 72 -18.62 27.50 6.92
N ASP A 73 -19.86 27.20 6.56
CA ASP A 73 -20.92 26.74 7.47
C ASP A 73 -21.00 25.20 7.54
N LYS A 74 -20.17 24.51 6.79
CA LYS A 74 -20.18 23.05 6.71
C LYS A 74 -19.53 22.41 7.93
N SER A 75 -20.19 21.39 8.46
CA SER A 75 -19.73 20.58 9.60
C SER A 75 -19.18 19.21 9.17
N ALA A 76 -19.05 18.99 7.87
CA ALA A 76 -18.55 17.75 7.31
C ALA A 76 -17.56 18.02 6.17
N PHE A 77 -16.60 17.13 5.99
CA PHE A 77 -15.66 17.15 4.87
C PHE A 77 -15.35 15.73 4.37
N VAL A 78 -14.93 15.65 3.13
CA VAL A 78 -14.40 14.39 2.55
C VAL A 78 -12.88 14.45 2.57
N LYS A 79 -12.24 13.47 3.21
CA LYS A 79 -10.80 13.27 3.17
C LYS A 79 -10.47 12.21 2.12
N THR A 80 -9.65 12.58 1.15
CA THR A 80 -9.15 11.65 0.14
C THR A 80 -7.66 11.40 0.32
N LEU A 81 -7.23 10.22 -0.01
CA LEU A 81 -5.84 9.78 0.00
C LEU A 81 -5.57 8.91 -1.21
N SER A 82 -4.43 9.14 -1.85
CA SER A 82 -3.94 8.31 -2.94
C SER A 82 -2.50 7.89 -2.62
N GLY A 83 -2.30 6.60 -2.36
CA GLY A 83 -1.00 6.03 -2.06
C GLY A 83 -0.37 5.38 -3.29
N PHE A 84 0.96 5.29 -3.30
CA PHE A 84 1.67 4.49 -4.28
C PHE A 84 1.26 3.01 -4.17
N GLY A 85 1.23 2.32 -5.31
CA GLY A 85 0.73 0.95 -5.37
C GLY A 85 -0.77 0.85 -5.69
N GLY A 86 -1.44 2.00 -5.92
CA GLY A 86 -2.87 2.03 -6.28
C GLY A 86 -3.82 2.00 -5.09
N CYS A 87 -3.31 2.20 -3.87
CA CYS A 87 -4.13 2.28 -2.66
C CYS A 87 -4.80 3.65 -2.59
N ASN A 88 -6.11 3.69 -2.77
CA ASN A 88 -6.91 4.91 -2.64
C ASN A 88 -7.93 4.75 -1.53
N ALA A 89 -8.15 5.83 -0.78
CA ALA A 89 -9.16 5.87 0.27
C ALA A 89 -9.91 7.20 0.25
N ALA A 90 -11.20 7.16 0.58
CA ALA A 90 -12.02 8.34 0.83
C ALA A 90 -12.82 8.12 2.10
N ALA A 91 -12.83 9.11 2.98
CA ALA A 91 -13.60 9.09 4.22
C ALA A 91 -14.44 10.35 4.34
N LEU A 92 -15.72 10.20 4.66
CA LEU A 92 -16.57 11.30 5.06
C LEU A 92 -16.45 11.48 6.57
N VAL A 93 -16.01 12.67 6.98
CA VAL A 93 -15.90 13.07 8.39
C VAL A 93 -16.93 14.13 8.66
N ALA A 94 -17.81 13.91 9.62
CA ALA A 94 -18.86 14.85 10.00
C ALA A 94 -18.86 15.09 11.52
N LYS A 95 -19.16 16.33 11.92
CA LYS A 95 -19.42 16.66 13.32
C LYS A 95 -20.87 16.28 13.64
N GLY A 96 -21.08 15.47 14.64
CA GLY A 96 -22.40 15.04 15.07
C GLY A 96 -22.32 14.07 16.24
N ASN A 97 -23.47 13.85 16.89
CA ASN A 97 -23.56 12.73 17.83
C ASN A 97 -23.53 11.44 17.02
N CYS A 98 -22.37 10.81 16.94
CA CYS A 98 -22.34 9.42 16.56
C CYS A 98 -23.14 8.66 17.62
N SER A 99 -24.31 8.14 17.28
CA SER A 99 -24.76 6.95 17.97
C SER A 99 -23.68 5.91 17.66
N GLU A 100 -22.92 5.53 18.69
CA GLU A 100 -21.95 4.46 18.55
C GLU A 100 -22.69 3.20 18.15
N SER A 101 -22.88 2.97 16.86
CA SER A 101 -23.13 1.63 16.38
C SER A 101 -21.79 0.92 16.44
N HIS A 102 -21.40 0.49 17.65
CA HIS A 102 -20.43 -0.56 17.78
C HIS A 102 -21.02 -1.79 17.08
N THR A 103 -20.71 -1.92 15.80
CA THR A 103 -20.80 -3.24 15.19
C THR A 103 -19.75 -4.03 15.95
N ASP A 104 -20.19 -4.87 16.91
CA ASP A 104 -19.32 -5.84 17.56
C ASP A 104 -18.72 -6.69 16.44
N LEU A 105 -17.55 -6.27 15.97
CA LEU A 105 -16.78 -7.00 14.98
C LEU A 105 -16.33 -8.29 15.67
N GLN A 106 -17.13 -9.35 15.49
CA GLN A 106 -16.79 -10.66 16.03
C GLN A 106 -15.50 -11.14 15.36
N PRO A 107 -14.44 -11.42 16.13
CA PRO A 107 -13.19 -11.88 15.57
C PRO A 107 -13.44 -13.20 14.82
N ARG A 108 -13.19 -13.17 13.51
CA ARG A 108 -13.29 -14.39 12.69
C ARG A 108 -12.10 -15.29 12.98
N GLN A 109 -12.35 -16.59 13.12
CA GLN A 109 -11.25 -17.55 13.20
C GLN A 109 -10.56 -17.68 11.85
N LEU A 110 -9.27 -17.35 11.83
CA LEU A 110 -8.44 -17.53 10.64
C LEU A 110 -7.88 -18.95 10.60
N LYS A 111 -8.02 -19.59 9.44
CA LYS A 111 -7.43 -20.90 9.14
C LYS A 111 -6.45 -20.74 7.98
N ALA A 112 -5.19 -21.11 8.20
CA ALA A 112 -4.22 -21.21 7.12
C ALA A 112 -4.59 -22.38 6.21
N THR A 113 -4.87 -22.10 4.94
CA THR A 113 -5.24 -23.10 3.93
C THR A 113 -4.05 -23.52 3.10
N HIS A 114 -3.17 -22.57 2.77
CA HIS A 114 -1.98 -22.79 1.96
C HIS A 114 -0.80 -22.08 2.58
N ARG A 115 0.40 -22.61 2.34
CA ARG A 115 1.64 -22.04 2.85
C ARG A 115 2.75 -22.15 1.80
N VAL A 116 3.46 -21.06 1.60
CA VAL A 116 4.70 -21.01 0.82
C VAL A 116 5.81 -20.50 1.73
N THR A 117 6.94 -21.16 1.69
CA THR A 117 8.18 -20.70 2.36
C THR A 117 9.28 -20.65 1.33
N ILE A 118 9.94 -19.50 1.23
CA ILE A 118 11.09 -19.26 0.35
C ILE A 118 12.21 -18.74 1.24
N THR A 119 13.33 -19.45 1.23
CA THR A 119 14.55 -19.09 1.97
C THR A 119 15.76 -19.32 1.05
N PRO A 120 16.93 -18.78 1.37
CA PRO A 120 18.16 -19.07 0.60
C PRO A 120 18.46 -20.55 0.48
N SER A 121 18.02 -21.38 1.45
CA SER A 121 18.25 -22.82 1.50
C SER A 121 17.22 -23.67 0.76
N GLY A 122 16.08 -23.08 0.35
CA GLY A 122 15.08 -23.84 -0.38
C GLY A 122 13.67 -23.23 -0.39
N VAL A 123 12.79 -23.91 -1.09
CA VAL A 123 11.40 -23.49 -1.29
C VAL A 123 10.48 -24.66 -0.94
N THR A 124 9.42 -24.36 -0.19
CA THR A 124 8.36 -25.35 0.09
C THR A 124 6.99 -24.76 -0.22
N THR A 125 6.09 -25.62 -0.71
CA THR A 125 4.67 -25.29 -0.91
C THR A 125 3.84 -26.34 -0.19
N ASN A 126 3.02 -25.93 0.76
CA ASN A 126 2.22 -26.83 1.61
C ASN A 126 3.05 -27.93 2.29
N GLY A 127 4.29 -27.62 2.67
CA GLY A 127 5.22 -28.58 3.29
C GLY A 127 6.00 -29.47 2.31
N THR A 128 5.65 -29.42 1.02
CA THR A 128 6.40 -30.18 -0.01
C THR A 128 7.52 -29.31 -0.57
N SER A 129 8.76 -29.84 -0.56
CA SER A 129 9.92 -29.16 -1.13
C SER A 129 9.81 -29.07 -2.65
N LEU A 130 10.08 -27.90 -3.19
CA LEU A 130 10.28 -27.69 -4.62
C LEU A 130 11.76 -27.83 -4.92
N PRO A 131 12.15 -28.80 -5.78
CA PRO A 131 13.54 -28.94 -6.19
C PRO A 131 14.02 -27.67 -6.89
N THR A 132 15.11 -27.09 -6.41
CA THR A 132 15.74 -25.91 -7.01
C THR A 132 17.17 -26.23 -7.38
N GLY A 133 17.58 -25.87 -8.61
CA GLY A 133 18.95 -25.98 -9.08
C GLY A 133 19.69 -24.65 -9.07
N ALA A 134 19.20 -23.65 -8.31
CA ALA A 134 19.72 -22.31 -8.33
C ALA A 134 20.49 -21.97 -7.05
N THR A 135 21.50 -21.12 -7.15
CA THR A 135 22.13 -20.48 -6.00
C THR A 135 21.18 -19.45 -5.35
N PRO A 136 21.37 -19.09 -4.07
CA PRO A 136 20.52 -18.11 -3.40
C PRO A 136 20.30 -16.81 -4.21
N GLY A 137 21.37 -16.23 -4.75
CA GLY A 137 21.29 -14.99 -5.56
C GLY A 137 20.53 -15.14 -6.88
N GLN A 138 20.37 -16.36 -7.38
CA GLN A 138 19.65 -16.68 -8.61
C GLN A 138 18.25 -17.24 -8.35
N LEU A 139 17.93 -17.62 -7.11
CA LEU A 139 16.74 -18.39 -6.75
C LEU A 139 15.45 -17.71 -7.21
N LEU A 140 15.25 -16.44 -6.90
CA LEU A 140 14.04 -15.72 -7.28
C LEU A 140 13.85 -15.64 -8.79
N THR A 141 14.93 -15.40 -9.54
CA THR A 141 14.88 -15.37 -11.02
C THR A 141 14.62 -16.76 -11.60
N TRP A 142 15.20 -17.80 -11.00
CA TRP A 142 14.96 -19.19 -11.39
C TRP A 142 13.48 -19.57 -11.18
N LEU A 143 12.93 -19.27 -9.99
CA LEU A 143 11.52 -19.50 -9.67
C LEU A 143 10.59 -18.75 -10.64
N TYR A 144 10.89 -17.48 -10.93
CA TYR A 144 10.13 -16.71 -11.89
C TYR A 144 10.09 -17.38 -13.25
N LYS A 145 11.25 -17.75 -13.81
CA LYS A 145 11.32 -18.38 -15.14
C LYS A 145 10.62 -19.74 -15.19
N ARG A 146 10.65 -20.48 -14.10
CA ARG A 146 10.09 -21.84 -14.04
C ARG A 146 8.58 -21.86 -13.79
N HIS A 147 8.08 -20.95 -12.96
CA HIS A 147 6.71 -21.02 -12.45
C HIS A 147 5.80 -19.88 -12.91
N VAL A 148 6.35 -18.76 -13.40
CA VAL A 148 5.57 -17.57 -13.79
C VAL A 148 5.76 -17.23 -15.25
N GLY A 149 6.93 -16.73 -15.63
CA GLY A 149 7.44 -16.57 -17.01
C GLY A 149 6.81 -15.45 -17.87
N ASN A 150 5.63 -14.93 -17.51
CA ASN A 150 4.83 -14.06 -18.39
C ASN A 150 4.54 -12.68 -17.81
N TYR A 151 5.44 -12.13 -16.98
CA TYR A 151 5.29 -10.80 -16.41
C TYR A 151 6.60 -9.98 -16.48
N PRO A 152 6.90 -9.35 -17.63
CA PRO A 152 8.18 -8.66 -17.86
C PRO A 152 8.50 -7.56 -16.83
N LYS A 153 7.47 -6.95 -16.20
CA LYS A 153 7.64 -5.95 -15.13
C LYS A 153 8.42 -6.50 -13.93
N TYR A 154 8.42 -7.82 -13.71
CA TYR A 154 9.20 -8.50 -12.69
C TYR A 154 10.68 -8.08 -12.67
N TYR A 155 11.27 -7.89 -13.84
CA TYR A 155 12.70 -7.50 -13.93
C TYR A 155 12.99 -6.07 -13.47
N LYS A 156 11.96 -5.23 -13.35
CA LYS A 156 12.06 -3.85 -12.83
C LYS A 156 11.87 -3.79 -11.31
N MET A 157 11.33 -4.84 -10.70
CA MET A 157 11.09 -4.90 -9.26
C MET A 157 12.41 -4.99 -8.48
N ASP A 158 12.43 -4.40 -7.28
CA ASP A 158 13.49 -4.66 -6.31
C ASP A 158 13.41 -6.09 -5.74
N LYS A 159 14.35 -6.47 -4.90
CA LYS A 159 14.46 -7.85 -4.38
C LYS A 159 13.32 -8.22 -3.42
N LEU A 160 12.89 -7.30 -2.54
CA LEU A 160 11.76 -7.53 -1.63
C LEU A 160 10.47 -7.75 -2.44
N CYS A 161 10.23 -6.89 -3.42
CA CYS A 161 9.05 -7.01 -4.29
C CYS A 161 9.08 -8.31 -5.10
N ARG A 162 10.25 -8.71 -5.66
CA ARG A 162 10.38 -10.01 -6.35
C ARG A 162 10.07 -11.18 -5.45
N LEU A 163 10.55 -11.16 -4.20
CA LEU A 163 10.30 -12.22 -3.22
C LEU A 163 8.80 -12.36 -2.94
N GLY A 164 8.13 -11.25 -2.59
CA GLY A 164 6.70 -11.25 -2.32
C GLY A 164 5.86 -11.63 -3.54
N PHE A 165 6.24 -11.13 -4.71
CA PHE A 165 5.58 -11.48 -5.97
C PHE A 165 5.66 -12.99 -6.26
N ILE A 166 6.86 -13.60 -6.15
CA ILE A 166 7.03 -15.05 -6.39
C ILE A 166 6.29 -15.86 -5.33
N ALA A 167 6.38 -15.49 -4.05
CA ALA A 167 5.68 -16.17 -2.98
C ALA A 167 4.16 -16.18 -3.23
N SER A 168 3.60 -15.05 -3.66
CA SER A 168 2.18 -14.92 -4.01
C SER A 168 1.80 -15.76 -5.21
N GLU A 169 2.61 -15.77 -6.27
CA GLU A 169 2.36 -16.59 -7.47
C GLU A 169 2.32 -18.08 -7.12
N LEU A 170 3.29 -18.58 -6.34
CA LEU A 170 3.32 -19.98 -5.89
C LEU A 170 2.14 -20.31 -4.97
N LEU A 171 1.75 -19.38 -4.09
CA LEU A 171 0.60 -19.55 -3.19
C LEU A 171 -0.70 -19.69 -3.98
N LEU A 172 -0.94 -18.79 -4.94
CA LEU A 172 -2.13 -18.79 -5.78
C LEU A 172 -2.19 -20.00 -6.71
N GLN A 173 -1.04 -20.49 -7.19
CA GLN A 173 -0.97 -21.75 -7.93
C GLN A 173 -1.33 -22.96 -7.05
N ALA A 174 -0.86 -22.98 -5.80
CA ALA A 174 -1.19 -24.04 -4.85
C ALA A 174 -2.66 -24.02 -4.42
N GLU A 175 -3.30 -22.85 -4.40
CA GLU A 175 -4.73 -22.68 -4.14
C GLU A 175 -5.58 -23.27 -5.27
N GLY A 176 -5.10 -23.20 -6.51
CA GLY A 176 -5.82 -23.75 -7.68
C GLY A 176 -7.11 -23.01 -8.03
N ALA A 177 -7.36 -21.84 -7.41
CA ALA A 177 -8.52 -21.02 -7.74
C ALA A 177 -8.33 -20.30 -9.09
N GLU A 178 -9.43 -19.83 -9.65
CA GLU A 178 -9.40 -19.01 -10.86
C GLU A 178 -8.56 -17.75 -10.64
N ARG A 179 -7.72 -17.44 -11.61
CA ARG A 179 -6.75 -16.34 -11.52
C ARG A 179 -7.07 -15.22 -12.52
N PHE A 180 -6.59 -14.02 -12.20
CA PHE A 180 -6.77 -12.83 -13.06
C PHE A 180 -8.22 -12.42 -13.23
N VAL A 181 -9.04 -12.72 -12.22
CA VAL A 181 -10.43 -12.31 -12.11
C VAL A 181 -10.54 -11.25 -11.03
N GLU A 182 -11.32 -10.22 -11.30
CA GLU A 182 -11.57 -9.12 -10.36
C GLU A 182 -12.15 -9.63 -9.04
N ARG A 183 -11.51 -9.27 -7.91
CA ARG A 183 -11.91 -9.70 -6.56
C ARG A 183 -11.78 -8.57 -5.55
N ASP A 184 -12.89 -8.27 -4.87
CA ASP A 184 -12.96 -7.28 -3.79
C ASP A 184 -12.79 -7.93 -2.40
N ASP A 185 -12.85 -9.25 -2.33
CA ASP A 185 -12.99 -10.04 -1.10
C ASP A 185 -11.66 -10.63 -0.59
N ARG A 186 -10.54 -10.30 -1.24
CA ARG A 186 -9.20 -10.77 -0.84
C ARG A 186 -8.31 -9.62 -0.42
N ALA A 187 -7.88 -9.64 0.84
CA ALA A 187 -6.86 -8.73 1.33
C ALA A 187 -5.44 -9.26 1.09
N VAL A 188 -4.47 -8.33 1.01
CA VAL A 188 -3.02 -8.62 0.90
C VAL A 188 -2.30 -7.92 2.04
N VAL A 189 -1.75 -8.69 3.01
CA VAL A 189 -1.19 -8.15 4.26
C VAL A 189 0.19 -8.75 4.52
N PHE A 190 1.24 -7.94 4.43
CA PHE A 190 2.61 -8.38 4.71
C PHE A 190 3.22 -7.64 5.91
N PHE A 191 4.24 -8.27 6.47
CA PHE A 191 5.01 -7.76 7.61
C PHE A 191 6.49 -7.97 7.38
N ASN A 192 7.31 -7.03 7.86
CA ASN A 192 8.76 -7.23 7.99
C ASN A 192 9.36 -6.33 9.09
N SER A 193 10.68 -6.37 9.24
CA SER A 193 11.41 -5.50 10.18
C SER A 193 12.32 -4.50 9.49
N LEU A 194 12.78 -4.78 8.29
CA LEU A 194 13.75 -3.97 7.57
C LEU A 194 13.14 -2.98 6.57
N SER A 195 11.79 -2.89 6.49
CA SER A 195 11.14 -2.08 5.46
C SER A 195 11.68 -2.45 4.06
N SER A 196 12.01 -1.46 3.27
CA SER A 196 12.60 -1.54 1.92
C SER A 196 14.12 -1.31 1.91
N LEU A 197 14.84 -1.66 2.99
CA LEU A 197 16.24 -1.30 3.21
C LEU A 197 17.15 -1.55 1.99
N ASN A 198 16.92 -2.62 1.24
CA ASN A 198 17.72 -2.94 0.05
C ASN A 198 17.49 -1.90 -1.08
N ALA A 199 16.23 -1.51 -1.31
CA ALA A 199 15.88 -0.47 -2.27
C ALA A 199 16.32 0.92 -1.81
N ASP A 200 16.23 1.20 -0.50
CA ASP A 200 16.66 2.47 0.10
C ASP A 200 18.16 2.70 -0.10
N LYS A 201 18.98 1.65 0.13
CA LYS A 201 20.42 1.70 -0.14
C LYS A 201 20.71 1.98 -1.60
N ALA A 202 20.06 1.25 -2.53
CA ALA A 202 20.26 1.46 -3.96
C ALA A 202 19.82 2.85 -4.42
N TYR A 203 18.73 3.38 -3.86
CA TYR A 203 18.29 4.74 -4.13
C TYR A 203 19.27 5.79 -3.56
N PHE A 204 19.72 5.61 -2.31
CA PHE A 204 20.69 6.47 -1.68
C PHE A 204 21.99 6.55 -2.49
N GLU A 205 22.51 5.42 -2.97
CA GLU A 205 23.68 5.38 -3.86
C GLU A 205 23.49 6.22 -5.13
N SER A 206 22.27 6.29 -5.68
CA SER A 206 21.97 7.09 -6.88
C SER A 206 21.99 8.61 -6.65
N ILE A 207 22.00 9.06 -5.38
CA ILE A 207 21.98 10.48 -5.00
C ILE A 207 23.17 10.89 -4.13
N ALA A 208 24.06 9.96 -3.77
CA ALA A 208 25.15 10.20 -2.83
C ALA A 208 26.30 11.07 -3.39
N HIS A 209 26.43 11.15 -4.70
CA HIS A 209 27.50 11.90 -5.38
C HIS A 209 26.98 13.23 -5.90
N HIS A 210 27.52 14.34 -5.37
CA HIS A 210 27.08 15.69 -5.73
C HIS A 210 27.28 16.06 -7.21
N ASP A 211 28.26 15.45 -7.89
CA ASP A 211 28.59 15.75 -9.28
C ASP A 211 27.67 15.02 -10.29
N ASP A 212 26.99 13.96 -9.84
CA ASP A 212 26.08 13.14 -10.65
C ASP A 212 24.72 12.94 -9.92
N PHE A 213 24.10 14.05 -9.51
CA PHE A 213 22.81 14.00 -8.84
C PHE A 213 21.66 13.71 -9.82
N PHE A 214 21.43 12.45 -10.14
CA PHE A 214 20.29 12.00 -10.95
C PHE A 214 19.44 10.99 -10.16
N PRO A 215 18.52 11.46 -9.29
CA PRO A 215 17.66 10.55 -8.54
C PRO A 215 16.83 9.68 -9.50
N SER A 216 16.93 8.37 -9.35
CA SER A 216 16.19 7.42 -10.19
C SER A 216 14.75 7.27 -9.72
N PRO A 217 13.73 7.74 -10.48
CA PRO A 217 12.33 7.56 -10.10
C PRO A 217 11.94 6.08 -9.99
N SER A 218 12.56 5.22 -10.77
CA SER A 218 12.28 3.78 -10.73
C SER A 218 12.81 3.10 -9.45
N LEU A 219 13.96 3.54 -8.92
CA LEU A 219 14.45 3.07 -7.64
C LEU A 219 13.63 3.65 -6.49
N PHE A 220 13.27 4.94 -6.58
CA PHE A 220 12.46 5.61 -5.55
C PHE A 220 11.14 4.88 -5.27
N VAL A 221 10.43 4.42 -6.31
CA VAL A 221 9.16 3.71 -6.14
C VAL A 221 9.30 2.52 -5.19
N TYR A 222 10.39 1.75 -5.28
CA TYR A 222 10.62 0.57 -4.46
C TYR A 222 11.18 0.86 -3.06
N THR A 223 11.47 2.11 -2.71
CA THR A 223 11.72 2.51 -1.31
C THR A 223 10.48 2.48 -0.44
N LEU A 224 9.31 2.23 -1.02
CA LEU A 224 8.05 2.08 -0.32
C LEU A 224 7.70 0.60 -0.21
N PRO A 225 7.73 -0.02 0.97
CA PRO A 225 7.57 -1.46 1.13
C PRO A 225 6.19 -1.97 0.67
N ASN A 226 5.16 -1.12 0.70
CA ASN A 226 3.81 -1.48 0.23
C ASN A 226 3.70 -1.64 -1.30
N ILE A 227 4.72 -1.28 -2.07
CA ILE A 227 4.70 -1.50 -3.53
C ILE A 227 4.54 -2.98 -3.88
N VAL A 228 5.08 -3.89 -3.07
CA VAL A 228 4.88 -5.32 -3.29
C VAL A 228 3.41 -5.73 -3.22
N THR A 229 2.64 -5.18 -2.28
CA THR A 229 1.20 -5.48 -2.17
C THR A 229 0.44 -4.94 -3.39
N GLY A 230 0.80 -3.74 -3.86
CA GLY A 230 0.25 -3.14 -5.07
C GLY A 230 0.57 -3.93 -6.34
N GLU A 231 1.81 -4.38 -6.52
CA GLU A 231 2.19 -5.21 -7.67
C GLU A 231 1.44 -6.55 -7.71
N ILE A 232 1.24 -7.17 -6.55
CA ILE A 232 0.46 -8.40 -6.42
C ILE A 232 -1.01 -8.14 -6.72
N ALA A 233 -1.57 -7.07 -6.18
CA ALA A 233 -2.96 -6.67 -6.39
C ALA A 233 -3.24 -6.37 -7.88
N ILE A 234 -2.41 -5.55 -8.51
CA ILE A 234 -2.52 -5.22 -9.94
C ILE A 234 -2.42 -6.49 -10.80
N ARG A 235 -1.44 -7.35 -10.53
CA ARG A 235 -1.23 -8.60 -11.29
C ARG A 235 -2.46 -9.52 -11.25
N ASN A 236 -3.10 -9.60 -10.10
CA ASN A 236 -4.18 -10.57 -9.83
C ASN A 236 -5.57 -9.93 -9.75
N GLN A 237 -5.70 -8.64 -10.10
CA GLN A 237 -6.96 -7.88 -10.09
C GLN A 237 -7.66 -7.93 -8.71
N LEU A 238 -6.87 -7.75 -7.64
CA LEU A 238 -7.37 -7.71 -6.26
C LEU A 238 -7.67 -6.27 -5.87
N HIS A 239 -8.88 -5.99 -5.42
CA HIS A 239 -9.34 -4.66 -5.02
C HIS A 239 -9.65 -4.58 -3.50
N GLY A 240 -9.45 -5.68 -2.77
CA GLY A 240 -9.57 -5.70 -1.32
C GLY A 240 -8.46 -4.92 -0.61
N GLU A 241 -8.49 -4.89 0.71
CA GLU A 241 -7.49 -4.21 1.53
C GLU A 241 -6.06 -4.64 1.18
N THR A 242 -5.16 -3.68 1.05
CA THR A 242 -3.72 -3.93 0.95
C THR A 242 -2.98 -3.20 2.06
N ALA A 243 -2.14 -3.91 2.82
CA ALA A 243 -1.38 -3.35 3.92
C ALA A 243 0.02 -3.95 4.01
N PHE A 244 0.98 -3.13 4.44
CA PHE A 244 2.34 -3.56 4.73
C PHE A 244 2.76 -2.95 6.08
N TYR A 245 3.11 -3.80 7.03
CA TYR A 245 3.47 -3.41 8.40
C TYR A 245 4.96 -3.61 8.63
N VAL A 246 5.64 -2.57 9.10
CA VAL A 246 7.02 -2.65 9.57
C VAL A 246 6.99 -2.74 11.09
N ILE A 247 7.46 -3.87 11.63
CA ILE A 247 7.46 -4.16 13.07
C ILE A 247 8.88 -4.57 13.52
N PRO A 248 9.29 -4.30 14.76
CA PRO A 248 10.69 -4.45 15.17
C PRO A 248 11.28 -5.86 14.98
N HIS A 249 10.46 -6.88 15.07
CA HIS A 249 10.82 -8.29 14.87
C HIS A 249 9.56 -9.09 14.54
N ARG A 250 9.73 -10.30 14.02
CA ARG A 250 8.61 -11.19 13.73
C ARG A 250 7.87 -11.55 15.02
N ASP A 251 6.60 -11.19 15.06
CA ASP A 251 5.66 -11.50 16.13
C ASP A 251 4.40 -12.14 15.55
N ASP A 252 4.33 -13.47 15.64
CA ASP A 252 3.23 -14.24 15.07
C ASP A 252 1.88 -13.94 15.78
N ALA A 253 1.89 -13.47 17.04
CA ALA A 253 0.68 -13.08 17.76
C ALA A 253 0.14 -11.75 17.25
N LEU A 254 0.99 -10.73 17.12
CA LEU A 254 0.64 -9.44 16.55
C LEU A 254 0.19 -9.59 15.09
N MET A 255 0.92 -10.35 14.28
CA MET A 255 0.55 -10.61 12.89
C MET A 255 -0.85 -11.25 12.78
N ARG A 256 -1.14 -12.22 13.64
CA ARG A 256 -2.47 -12.85 13.71
C ARG A 256 -3.55 -11.83 14.12
N GLN A 257 -3.29 -11.00 15.11
CA GLN A 257 -4.21 -9.97 15.57
C GLN A 257 -4.56 -8.97 14.45
N VAL A 258 -3.55 -8.49 13.73
CA VAL A 258 -3.75 -7.59 12.59
C VAL A 258 -4.58 -8.28 11.49
N MET A 259 -4.23 -9.51 11.12
CA MET A 259 -5.01 -10.26 10.12
C MET A 259 -6.46 -10.53 10.58
N GLN A 260 -6.68 -10.73 11.89
CA GLN A 260 -8.04 -10.86 12.43
C GLN A 260 -8.82 -9.54 12.33
N ALA A 261 -8.17 -8.40 12.55
CA ALA A 261 -8.80 -7.09 12.35
C ALA A 261 -9.15 -6.86 10.87
N THR A 262 -8.26 -7.18 9.94
CA THR A 262 -8.58 -7.15 8.48
C THR A 262 -9.74 -8.08 8.14
N ALA A 263 -9.80 -9.29 8.71
CA ALA A 263 -10.89 -10.25 8.48
C ALA A 263 -12.21 -9.85 9.13
N ALA A 264 -12.22 -8.89 10.05
CA ALA A 264 -13.45 -8.38 10.67
C ALA A 264 -14.30 -7.58 9.67
N ASP A 265 -13.69 -7.01 8.62
CA ASP A 265 -14.45 -6.44 7.51
C ASP A 265 -15.33 -7.52 6.85
N ALA A 266 -16.63 -7.19 6.69
CA ALA A 266 -17.62 -8.12 6.17
C ALA A 266 -17.35 -8.54 4.72
N THR A 267 -16.65 -7.72 3.95
CA THR A 267 -16.30 -8.00 2.55
C THR A 267 -15.11 -8.94 2.43
N THR A 268 -14.16 -8.91 3.38
CA THR A 268 -12.95 -9.73 3.35
C THR A 268 -13.24 -11.19 3.67
N ARG A 269 -13.08 -12.07 2.69
CA ARG A 269 -13.27 -13.53 2.82
C ARG A 269 -11.97 -14.30 2.93
N SER A 270 -10.89 -13.75 2.40
CA SER A 270 -9.57 -14.38 2.42
C SER A 270 -8.46 -13.34 2.55
N ILE A 271 -7.36 -13.74 3.17
CA ILE A 271 -6.16 -12.90 3.33
C ILE A 271 -4.97 -13.67 2.79
N MET A 272 -4.23 -13.04 1.90
CA MET A 272 -2.93 -13.50 1.45
C MET A 272 -1.86 -12.64 2.12
N GLY A 273 -0.90 -13.26 2.78
CA GLY A 273 0.14 -12.50 3.45
C GLY A 273 1.01 -13.32 4.39
N GLY A 274 1.89 -12.63 5.09
CA GLY A 274 2.82 -13.23 6.02
C GLY A 274 4.06 -12.39 6.24
N TRP A 275 5.11 -13.00 6.80
CA TRP A 275 6.41 -12.36 6.97
C TRP A 275 7.16 -12.34 5.64
N LEU A 276 7.60 -11.17 5.22
CA LEU A 276 8.29 -10.94 3.96
C LEU A 276 9.52 -10.04 4.20
N GLU A 277 10.68 -10.66 4.35
CA GLU A 277 11.94 -9.99 4.67
C GLU A 277 12.97 -10.25 3.57
N TYR A 278 13.75 -9.24 3.22
CA TYR A 278 14.88 -9.37 2.32
C TYR A 278 16.00 -8.43 2.74
N ALA A 279 17.04 -8.95 3.35
CA ALA A 279 18.24 -8.19 3.69
C ALA A 279 19.28 -8.28 2.56
N ASP A 280 19.58 -9.49 2.12
CA ASP A 280 20.50 -9.81 1.03
C ASP A 280 20.22 -11.22 0.46
N ASP A 281 21.03 -11.66 -0.52
CA ASP A 281 20.85 -12.96 -1.17
C ASP A 281 21.10 -14.19 -0.26
N GLN A 282 21.61 -14.00 0.96
CA GLN A 282 21.81 -15.05 1.95
C GLN A 282 20.81 -14.97 3.11
N ASN A 283 20.04 -13.88 3.21
CA ASN A 283 19.16 -13.57 4.32
C ASN A 283 17.81 -13.04 3.79
N PHE A 284 16.88 -13.95 3.53
CA PHE A 284 15.50 -13.68 3.16
C PHE A 284 14.54 -14.82 3.51
#